data_6b7ea1a177712954cda8d8cc88f2a24d
#
_entry.id   6b7ea1a177712954cda8d8cc88f2a24d
#
_cell.length_a   1.000
_cell.length_b   1.000
_cell.length_c   1.000
_cell.angle_alpha   90.00
_cell.angle_beta   90.00
_cell.angle_gamma   90.00
#
_symmetry.space_group_name_H-M   'P 1'
#
loop_
_entity.id
_entity.type
_entity.pdbx_description
1 polymer ?
#
loop_
_entity_poly.entity_id
_entity_poly.type
_entity_poly.pdbx_seq_one_letter_code
_entity_poly.pdbx_strand_id
1 'polypeptide(L)'
;VPFFYERHGGNFISASINKHVYVSINQINEKKFILRYSKLENVSNINEIQHPIIREVLKYFKITPGVEITSFADIKSGTGLGSSGAFTVALIQALSIYKNSKKLSKRELSKIASYIEIDVLKEPVGLQDPHASSYGSIQYFKISKSGLVKNYDIYNGNTGLKNFVKDLYLINTKKRRDASKE
;
A
#
# COMPACT_ATOMS: atom_id res chain seq x y z
N VAL A 1 -5.25 -7.33 12.55
CA VAL A 1 -4.78 -8.66 12.13
C VAL A 1 -5.97 -9.60 11.94
N PRO A 2 -5.93 -10.53 10.95
CA PRO A 2 -7.06 -11.39 10.61
C PRO A 2 -7.63 -12.16 11.80
N PHE A 3 -6.79 -12.83 12.55
CA PHE A 3 -7.23 -13.69 13.66
C PHE A 3 -8.08 -12.94 14.72
N PHE A 4 -7.92 -11.63 14.85
CA PHE A 4 -8.70 -10.83 15.80
C PHE A 4 -10.08 -10.47 15.24
N TYR A 5 -10.13 -9.89 14.03
CA TYR A 5 -11.41 -9.42 13.49
C TYR A 5 -12.33 -10.57 13.06
N GLU A 6 -11.81 -11.73 12.70
CA GLU A 6 -12.60 -12.93 12.38
C GLU A 6 -13.42 -13.41 13.58
N ARG A 7 -12.92 -13.20 14.79
CA ARG A 7 -13.61 -13.57 16.03
C ARG A 7 -14.51 -12.45 16.56
N HIS A 8 -14.05 -11.22 16.52
CA HIS A 8 -14.64 -10.09 17.23
C HIS A 8 -15.17 -8.98 16.33
N GLY A 9 -14.80 -8.98 15.03
CA GLY A 9 -14.88 -7.78 14.23
C GLY A 9 -13.79 -6.79 14.63
N GLY A 10 -13.86 -5.55 14.13
CA GLY A 10 -12.87 -4.54 14.50
C GLY A 10 -13.28 -3.15 14.08
N ASN A 11 -12.73 -2.17 14.77
CA ASN A 11 -12.86 -0.78 14.40
C ASN A 11 -11.51 -0.10 14.55
N PHE A 12 -11.23 0.85 13.66
CA PHE A 12 -10.05 1.71 13.81
C PHE A 12 -10.29 3.06 13.14
N ILE A 13 -9.56 4.07 13.61
CA ILE A 13 -9.45 5.36 12.95
C ILE A 13 -8.05 5.45 12.35
N SER A 14 -7.96 5.93 11.13
CA SER A 14 -6.69 6.17 10.46
C SER A 14 -6.68 7.53 9.80
N ALA A 15 -5.55 8.22 9.89
CA ALA A 15 -5.32 9.49 9.24
C ALA A 15 -4.17 9.35 8.23
N SER A 16 -4.43 9.71 6.99
CA SER A 16 -3.37 9.81 5.99
C SER A 16 -2.62 11.12 6.16
N ILE A 17 -1.29 11.05 6.11
CA ILE A 17 -0.42 12.22 6.21
C ILE A 17 -0.04 12.74 4.82
N ASN A 18 0.39 13.99 4.73
CA ASN A 18 0.87 14.61 3.48
C ASN A 18 2.33 14.17 3.19
N LYS A 19 2.51 12.87 3.05
CA LYS A 19 3.75 12.22 2.63
C LYS A 19 3.40 11.09 1.67
N HIS A 20 4.15 11.00 0.58
CA HIS A 20 3.75 10.20 -0.57
C HIS A 20 4.78 9.14 -0.92
N VAL A 21 4.31 8.10 -1.53
CA VAL A 21 5.09 7.12 -2.29
C VAL A 21 4.75 7.30 -3.76
N TYR A 22 5.79 7.35 -4.58
CA TYR A 22 5.68 7.55 -6.02
C TYR A 22 6.12 6.29 -6.74
N VAL A 23 5.38 5.90 -7.77
CA VAL A 23 5.71 4.79 -8.65
C VAL A 23 5.59 5.26 -10.09
N SER A 24 6.67 5.11 -10.85
CA SER A 24 6.71 5.34 -12.29
C SER A 24 6.89 4.01 -13.02
N ILE A 25 6.17 3.84 -14.12
CA ILE A 25 6.26 2.65 -14.97
C ILE A 25 6.50 3.11 -16.41
N ASN A 26 7.56 2.58 -17.01
CA ASN A 26 7.91 2.84 -18.40
C ASN A 26 8.00 1.50 -19.17
N GLN A 27 7.53 1.53 -20.40
CA GLN A 27 7.83 0.45 -21.35
C GLN A 27 9.26 0.60 -21.84
N ILE A 28 9.98 -0.51 -21.92
CA ILE A 28 11.35 -0.58 -22.47
C ILE A 28 11.42 -1.63 -23.58
N ASN A 29 12.41 -1.47 -24.47
CA ASN A 29 12.59 -2.40 -25.61
C ASN A 29 13.24 -3.73 -25.21
N GLU A 30 14.02 -3.75 -24.16
CA GLU A 30 14.66 -4.94 -23.62
C GLU A 30 13.62 -5.87 -23.00
N LYS A 31 13.71 -7.16 -23.27
CA LYS A 31 12.84 -8.19 -22.67
C LYS A 31 13.26 -8.50 -21.22
N LYS A 32 13.20 -7.48 -20.36
CA LYS A 32 13.63 -7.54 -18.95
C LYS A 32 12.68 -6.79 -18.04
N PHE A 33 12.81 -7.04 -16.75
CA PHE A 33 12.27 -6.21 -15.67
C PHE A 33 13.43 -5.40 -15.10
N ILE A 34 13.34 -4.08 -15.16
CA ILE A 34 14.27 -3.16 -14.50
C ILE A 34 13.54 -2.51 -13.34
N LEU A 35 14.00 -2.76 -12.11
CA LEU A 35 13.33 -2.30 -10.89
C LEU A 35 14.28 -1.40 -10.10
N ARG A 36 13.89 -0.15 -9.90
CA ARG A 36 14.65 0.87 -9.15
C ARG A 36 13.88 1.29 -7.92
N TYR A 37 14.35 0.87 -6.77
CA TYR A 37 13.81 1.23 -5.46
C TYR A 37 14.99 1.48 -4.49
N SER A 38 15.03 0.95 -3.27
CA SER A 38 16.25 0.95 -2.43
C SER A 38 17.37 0.05 -2.98
N LYS A 39 17.06 -0.76 -3.99
CA LYS A 39 17.97 -1.60 -4.75
C LYS A 39 17.72 -1.43 -6.24
N LEU A 40 18.66 -1.93 -7.06
CA LEU A 40 18.50 -2.10 -8.49
C LEU A 40 18.41 -3.59 -8.81
N GLU A 41 17.32 -4.00 -9.46
CA GLU A 41 17.19 -5.34 -10.02
C GLU A 41 17.08 -5.24 -11.55
N ASN A 42 17.73 -6.15 -12.26
CA ASN A 42 17.68 -6.26 -13.72
C ASN A 42 17.62 -7.75 -14.06
N VAL A 43 16.41 -8.25 -14.29
CA VAL A 43 16.15 -9.70 -14.43
C VAL A 43 15.26 -9.96 -15.65
N SER A 44 15.40 -11.16 -16.23
CA SER A 44 14.62 -11.55 -17.40
C SER A 44 13.36 -12.35 -17.03
N ASN A 45 13.35 -12.97 -15.84
CA ASN A 45 12.23 -13.78 -15.38
C ASN A 45 11.60 -13.14 -14.13
N ILE A 46 10.27 -13.09 -14.10
CA ILE A 46 9.51 -12.54 -12.99
C ILE A 46 9.80 -13.23 -11.64
N ASN A 47 10.14 -14.53 -11.66
CA ASN A 47 10.45 -15.28 -10.46
C ASN A 47 11.82 -14.93 -9.85
N GLU A 48 12.71 -14.29 -10.62
CA GLU A 48 14.02 -13.81 -10.16
C GLU A 48 13.91 -12.51 -9.37
N ILE A 49 12.76 -11.81 -9.46
CA ILE A 49 12.52 -10.56 -8.74
C ILE A 49 12.56 -10.83 -7.23
N GLN A 50 13.47 -10.15 -6.54
CA GLN A 50 13.66 -10.31 -5.09
C GLN A 50 12.60 -9.56 -4.27
N HIS A 51 12.14 -8.39 -4.78
CA HIS A 51 11.13 -7.60 -4.07
C HIS A 51 9.77 -8.32 -4.10
N PRO A 52 9.26 -8.85 -2.98
CA PRO A 52 8.11 -9.74 -2.98
C PRO A 52 6.84 -9.06 -3.49
N ILE A 53 6.56 -7.83 -3.04
CA ILE A 53 5.37 -7.09 -3.46
C ILE A 53 5.41 -6.83 -4.96
N ILE A 54 6.54 -6.36 -5.52
CA ILE A 54 6.65 -6.08 -6.96
C ILE A 54 6.39 -7.36 -7.74
N ARG A 55 7.03 -8.46 -7.36
CA ARG A 55 6.88 -9.75 -8.01
C ARG A 55 5.42 -10.22 -8.05
N GLU A 56 4.74 -10.21 -6.91
CA GLU A 56 3.37 -10.73 -6.84
C GLU A 56 2.34 -9.78 -7.50
N VAL A 57 2.55 -8.46 -7.46
CA VAL A 57 1.67 -7.52 -8.18
C VAL A 57 1.88 -7.64 -9.70
N LEU A 58 3.11 -7.82 -10.18
CA LEU A 58 3.38 -8.09 -11.61
C LEU A 58 2.71 -9.38 -12.08
N LYS A 59 2.78 -10.46 -11.26
CA LYS A 59 2.06 -11.72 -11.54
C LYS A 59 0.56 -11.52 -11.60
N TYR A 60 0.01 -10.80 -10.64
CA TYR A 60 -1.43 -10.51 -10.55
C TYR A 60 -1.95 -9.83 -11.84
N PHE A 61 -1.23 -8.84 -12.34
CA PHE A 61 -1.57 -8.16 -13.60
C PHE A 61 -1.07 -8.87 -14.86
N LYS A 62 -0.40 -10.03 -14.73
CA LYS A 62 0.19 -10.77 -15.85
C LYS A 62 1.06 -9.88 -16.74
N ILE A 63 1.96 -9.12 -16.10
CA ILE A 63 2.90 -8.25 -16.81
C ILE A 63 4.05 -9.10 -17.35
N THR A 64 4.35 -8.91 -18.62
CA THR A 64 5.49 -9.55 -19.30
C THR A 64 6.74 -8.69 -19.20
N PRO A 65 7.96 -9.27 -19.40
CA PRO A 65 9.18 -8.49 -19.51
C PRO A 65 9.09 -7.39 -20.58
N GLY A 66 9.81 -6.31 -20.38
CA GLY A 66 9.78 -5.09 -21.20
C GLY A 66 9.29 -3.89 -20.39
N VAL A 67 9.51 -3.90 -19.08
CA VAL A 67 9.03 -2.83 -18.20
C VAL A 67 10.10 -2.40 -17.20
N GLU A 68 10.22 -1.08 -17.03
CA GLU A 68 10.99 -0.45 -15.96
C GLU A 68 10.04 0.13 -14.92
N ILE A 69 10.28 -0.19 -13.66
CA ILE A 69 9.52 0.34 -12.51
C ILE A 69 10.48 1.07 -11.60
N THR A 70 10.21 2.35 -11.34
CA THR A 70 10.96 3.17 -10.40
C THR A 70 10.06 3.60 -9.26
N SER A 71 10.53 3.46 -8.02
CA SER A 71 9.82 3.97 -6.85
C SER A 71 10.70 4.81 -5.94
N PHE A 72 10.12 5.86 -5.39
CA PHE A 72 10.70 6.69 -4.35
C PHE A 72 9.62 7.18 -3.39
N ALA A 73 10.03 7.66 -2.23
CA ALA A 73 9.09 8.08 -1.19
C ALA A 73 9.64 9.26 -0.40
N ASP A 74 8.73 10.10 0.09
CA ASP A 74 9.08 11.24 0.95
C ASP A 74 9.63 10.78 2.31
N ILE A 75 9.28 9.58 2.75
CA ILE A 75 9.70 8.98 4.02
C ILE A 75 10.31 7.60 3.76
N LYS A 76 11.44 7.33 4.40
CA LYS A 76 12.11 6.01 4.33
C LYS A 76 11.21 4.90 4.87
N SER A 77 11.35 3.70 4.30
CA SER A 77 10.70 2.49 4.81
C SER A 77 11.14 2.14 6.24
N GLY A 78 10.30 1.42 6.98
CA GLY A 78 10.60 0.97 8.35
C GLY A 78 10.40 2.05 9.43
N THR A 79 9.62 3.09 9.14
CA THR A 79 9.25 4.14 10.11
C THR A 79 7.95 3.86 10.86
N GLY A 80 7.22 2.80 10.49
CA GLY A 80 5.91 2.46 11.08
C GLY A 80 4.75 3.35 10.58
N LEU A 81 4.94 4.06 9.47
CA LEU A 81 3.94 4.96 8.88
C LEU A 81 3.18 4.34 7.68
N GLY A 82 3.12 3.01 7.59
CA GLY A 82 2.36 2.32 6.54
C GLY A 82 2.97 2.44 5.14
N SER A 83 4.30 2.67 5.02
CA SER A 83 4.94 2.89 3.73
C SER A 83 4.85 1.67 2.79
N SER A 84 4.80 0.46 3.32
CA SER A 84 4.60 -0.77 2.52
C SER A 84 3.22 -0.78 1.87
N GLY A 85 2.16 -0.60 2.66
CA GLY A 85 0.79 -0.54 2.14
C GLY A 85 0.59 0.60 1.14
N ALA A 86 1.20 1.78 1.39
CA ALA A 86 1.16 2.89 0.44
C ALA A 86 1.87 2.55 -0.88
N PHE A 87 3.03 1.87 -0.81
CA PHE A 87 3.74 1.40 -1.99
C PHE A 87 2.93 0.36 -2.77
N THR A 88 2.35 -0.63 -2.09
CA THR A 88 1.51 -1.66 -2.71
C THR A 88 0.33 -1.04 -3.45
N VAL A 89 -0.38 -0.10 -2.82
CA VAL A 89 -1.51 0.62 -3.42
C VAL A 89 -1.07 1.44 -4.64
N ALA A 90 0.04 2.18 -4.54
CA ALA A 90 0.56 2.98 -5.64
C ALA A 90 0.96 2.11 -6.84
N LEU A 91 1.66 0.99 -6.59
CA LEU A 91 2.09 0.05 -7.63
C LEU A 91 0.89 -0.61 -8.32
N ILE A 92 -0.11 -1.05 -7.58
CA ILE A 92 -1.35 -1.63 -8.12
C ILE A 92 -2.04 -0.63 -9.03
N GLN A 93 -2.20 0.62 -8.57
CA GLN A 93 -2.84 1.65 -9.38
C GLN A 93 -2.07 1.94 -10.66
N ALA A 94 -0.75 2.09 -10.56
CA ALA A 94 0.12 2.35 -11.71
C ALA A 94 0.05 1.22 -12.73
N LEU A 95 0.14 -0.05 -12.28
CA LEU A 95 0.07 -1.22 -13.16
C LEU A 95 -1.32 -1.42 -13.77
N SER A 96 -2.39 -1.10 -13.05
CA SER A 96 -3.75 -1.15 -13.61
C SER A 96 -3.94 -0.15 -14.75
N ILE A 97 -3.40 1.06 -14.61
CA ILE A 97 -3.42 2.07 -15.66
C ILE A 97 -2.53 1.63 -16.82
N TYR A 98 -1.30 1.18 -16.54
CA TYR A 98 -0.34 0.73 -17.55
C TYR A 98 -0.88 -0.43 -18.40
N LYS A 99 -1.48 -1.44 -17.77
CA LYS A 99 -1.96 -2.65 -18.45
C LYS A 99 -3.31 -2.48 -19.13
N ASN A 100 -4.26 -1.83 -18.45
CA ASN A 100 -5.68 -1.83 -18.82
C ASN A 100 -6.24 -0.43 -19.08
N SER A 101 -5.42 0.62 -18.97
CA SER A 101 -5.87 2.03 -19.01
C SER A 101 -7.00 2.32 -18.02
N LYS A 102 -7.10 1.51 -16.95
CA LYS A 102 -8.18 1.58 -15.96
C LYS A 102 -7.68 2.13 -14.62
N LYS A 103 -8.32 3.21 -14.17
CA LYS A 103 -8.16 3.70 -12.80
C LYS A 103 -9.09 2.89 -11.88
N LEU A 104 -8.49 2.20 -10.90
CA LEU A 104 -9.24 1.43 -9.91
C LEU A 104 -9.88 2.37 -8.87
N SER A 105 -11.03 1.98 -8.36
CA SER A 105 -11.66 2.64 -7.21
C SER A 105 -10.87 2.38 -5.94
N LYS A 106 -11.04 3.24 -4.92
CA LYS A 106 -10.43 3.07 -3.58
C LYS A 106 -10.72 1.69 -2.98
N ARG A 107 -11.93 1.19 -3.18
CA ARG A 107 -12.36 -0.13 -2.71
C ARG A 107 -11.64 -1.28 -3.45
N GLU A 108 -11.49 -1.19 -4.77
CA GLU A 108 -10.75 -2.18 -5.54
C GLU A 108 -9.28 -2.19 -5.13
N LEU A 109 -8.65 -1.00 -5.02
CA LEU A 109 -7.26 -0.85 -4.59
C LEU A 109 -7.01 -1.50 -3.23
N SER A 110 -7.80 -1.13 -2.22
CA SER A 110 -7.62 -1.67 -0.87
C SER A 110 -7.81 -3.18 -0.81
N LYS A 111 -8.76 -3.73 -1.59
CA LYS A 111 -8.99 -5.18 -1.65
C LYS A 111 -7.81 -5.92 -2.30
N ILE A 112 -7.34 -5.44 -3.45
CA ILE A 112 -6.22 -6.09 -4.16
C ILE A 112 -4.95 -5.99 -3.32
N ALA A 113 -4.67 -4.83 -2.71
CA ALA A 113 -3.50 -4.66 -1.86
C ALA A 113 -3.54 -5.58 -0.64
N SER A 114 -4.68 -5.65 0.05
CA SER A 114 -4.87 -6.58 1.18
C SER A 114 -4.70 -8.04 0.75
N TYR A 115 -5.26 -8.43 -0.39
CA TYR A 115 -5.10 -9.78 -0.93
C TYR A 115 -3.62 -10.12 -1.20
N ILE A 116 -2.88 -9.21 -1.83
CA ILE A 116 -1.45 -9.44 -2.12
C ILE A 116 -0.64 -9.57 -0.83
N GLU A 117 -0.82 -8.65 0.13
CA GLU A 117 0.00 -8.66 1.36
C GLU A 117 -0.39 -9.80 2.32
N ILE A 118 -1.70 -10.03 2.53
CA ILE A 118 -2.18 -10.97 3.54
C ILE A 118 -2.30 -12.40 2.96
N ASP A 119 -2.96 -12.55 1.81
CA ASP A 119 -3.32 -13.87 1.30
C ASP A 119 -2.19 -14.49 0.46
N VAL A 120 -1.50 -13.67 -0.35
CA VAL A 120 -0.44 -14.17 -1.25
C VAL A 120 0.91 -14.21 -0.53
N LEU A 121 1.32 -13.09 0.08
CA LEU A 121 2.63 -12.96 0.72
C LEU A 121 2.64 -13.48 2.17
N LYS A 122 1.47 -13.68 2.79
CA LYS A 122 1.35 -14.10 4.19
C LYS A 122 2.08 -13.17 5.17
N GLU A 123 2.14 -11.87 4.84
CA GLU A 123 2.76 -10.89 5.72
C GLU A 123 1.95 -10.75 7.02
N PRO A 124 2.59 -10.57 8.17
CA PRO A 124 1.92 -10.41 9.46
C PRO A 124 1.31 -9.00 9.63
N VAL A 125 0.58 -8.57 8.62
CA VAL A 125 -0.05 -7.24 8.55
C VAL A 125 -1.57 -7.34 8.62
N GLY A 126 -2.23 -6.22 8.84
CA GLY A 126 -3.69 -6.13 8.88
C GLY A 126 -4.26 -5.36 7.69
N LEU A 127 -5.59 -5.20 7.70
CA LEU A 127 -6.31 -4.45 6.67
C LEU A 127 -6.09 -2.94 6.76
N GLN A 128 -5.43 -2.44 7.82
CA GLN A 128 -5.33 -1.02 8.14
C GLN A 128 -4.58 -0.24 7.06
N ASP A 129 -3.32 -0.61 6.77
CA ASP A 129 -2.43 0.18 5.92
C ASP A 129 -2.90 0.25 4.47
N PRO A 130 -3.32 -0.86 3.80
CA PRO A 130 -3.90 -0.80 2.47
C PRO A 130 -5.17 0.07 2.38
N HIS A 131 -6.04 0.00 3.40
CA HIS A 131 -7.25 0.81 3.41
C HIS A 131 -6.96 2.29 3.67
N ALA A 132 -6.13 2.62 4.66
CA ALA A 132 -5.73 4.00 4.93
C ALA A 132 -5.08 4.66 3.70
N SER A 133 -4.16 3.96 3.04
CA SER A 133 -3.47 4.45 1.84
C SER A 133 -4.41 4.62 0.65
N SER A 134 -5.40 3.72 0.48
CA SER A 134 -6.36 3.79 -0.63
C SER A 134 -7.41 4.88 -0.47
N TYR A 135 -7.91 5.08 0.75
CA TYR A 135 -9.01 6.02 1.00
C TYR A 135 -8.54 7.45 1.24
N GLY A 136 -7.40 7.62 1.92
CA GLY A 136 -6.90 8.95 2.28
C GLY A 136 -7.76 9.62 3.37
N SER A 137 -7.49 10.90 3.67
CA SER A 137 -8.24 11.69 4.67
C SER A 137 -8.13 11.11 6.09
N ILE A 138 -9.04 11.45 6.99
CA ILE A 138 -9.25 10.79 8.28
C ILE A 138 -10.50 9.93 8.16
N GLN A 139 -10.31 8.63 8.27
CA GLN A 139 -11.36 7.65 8.07
C GLN A 139 -11.60 6.85 9.35
N TYR A 140 -12.86 6.59 9.65
CA TYR A 140 -13.28 5.55 10.56
C TYR A 140 -13.60 4.28 9.75
N PHE A 141 -13.00 3.17 10.12
CA PHE A 141 -13.21 1.87 9.48
C PHE A 141 -13.85 0.90 10.46
N LYS A 142 -14.85 0.17 9.96
CA LYS A 142 -15.49 -0.94 10.67
C LYS A 142 -15.26 -2.23 9.89
N ILE A 143 -14.70 -3.24 10.55
CA ILE A 143 -14.43 -4.56 9.97
C ILE A 143 -15.41 -5.56 10.56
N SER A 144 -16.15 -6.26 9.71
CA SER A 144 -16.99 -7.39 10.14
C SER A 144 -16.14 -8.63 10.42
N LYS A 145 -16.74 -9.64 11.07
CA LYS A 145 -16.11 -10.95 11.26
C LYS A 145 -15.76 -11.66 9.93
N SER A 146 -16.48 -11.34 8.86
CA SER A 146 -16.19 -11.84 7.50
C SER A 146 -15.11 -11.05 6.75
N GLY A 147 -14.42 -10.12 7.41
CA GLY A 147 -13.41 -9.26 6.79
C GLY A 147 -13.96 -8.14 5.90
N LEU A 148 -15.29 -7.97 5.84
CA LEU A 148 -15.88 -6.85 5.08
C LEU A 148 -15.58 -5.53 5.78
N VAL A 149 -14.94 -4.61 5.06
CA VAL A 149 -14.60 -3.27 5.56
C VAL A 149 -15.63 -2.25 5.05
N LYS A 150 -16.19 -1.48 5.98
CA LYS A 150 -16.95 -0.25 5.72
C LYS A 150 -16.15 0.92 6.22
N ASN A 151 -16.16 2.04 5.49
CA ASN A 151 -15.44 3.25 5.87
C ASN A 151 -16.37 4.45 5.88
N TYR A 152 -16.01 5.43 6.70
CA TYR A 152 -16.69 6.71 6.86
C TYR A 152 -15.64 7.81 6.92
N ASP A 153 -15.70 8.79 6.02
CA ASP A 153 -14.84 9.97 6.08
C ASP A 153 -15.35 10.87 7.21
N ILE A 154 -14.57 10.97 8.28
CA ILE A 154 -14.92 11.76 9.46
C ILE A 154 -14.28 13.14 9.48
N TYR A 155 -13.38 13.43 8.52
CA TYR A 155 -12.72 14.73 8.40
C TYR A 155 -13.55 15.74 7.61
N ASN A 156 -14.30 15.27 6.60
CA ASN A 156 -15.03 16.12 5.68
C ASN A 156 -16.13 16.90 6.43
N GLY A 157 -16.04 18.24 6.39
CA GLY A 157 -16.96 19.13 7.06
C GLY A 157 -16.77 19.29 8.58
N ASN A 158 -15.86 18.54 9.20
CA ASN A 158 -15.60 18.63 10.64
C ASN A 158 -14.55 19.70 10.97
N THR A 159 -14.99 20.87 11.41
CA THR A 159 -14.10 21.99 11.76
C THR A 159 -13.23 21.70 12.98
N GLY A 160 -13.73 20.93 13.95
CA GLY A 160 -12.97 20.51 15.13
C GLY A 160 -11.76 19.65 14.75
N LEU A 161 -11.96 18.65 13.88
CA LEU A 161 -10.86 17.84 13.37
C LEU A 161 -9.87 18.63 12.52
N LYS A 162 -10.36 19.60 11.74
CA LYS A 162 -9.46 20.49 10.97
C LYS A 162 -8.55 21.31 11.88
N ASN A 163 -9.06 21.81 13.00
CA ASN A 163 -8.24 22.54 13.98
C ASN A 163 -7.28 21.60 14.70
N PHE A 164 -7.76 20.45 15.16
CA PHE A 164 -6.92 19.44 15.82
C PHE A 164 -5.72 19.03 14.97
N VAL A 165 -5.92 18.79 13.68
CA VAL A 165 -4.82 18.38 12.77
C VAL A 165 -3.72 19.44 12.64
N LYS A 166 -4.04 20.74 12.77
CA LYS A 166 -3.06 21.83 12.73
C LYS A 166 -2.07 21.78 13.89
N ASP A 167 -2.49 21.21 15.01
CA ASP A 167 -1.70 21.13 16.24
C ASP A 167 -0.91 19.81 16.35
N LEU A 168 -1.00 18.95 15.33
CA LEU A 168 -0.27 17.68 15.31
C LEU A 168 1.15 17.85 14.76
N TYR A 169 2.11 17.28 15.46
CA TYR A 169 3.51 17.22 15.05
C TYR A 169 3.98 15.78 14.89
N LEU A 170 4.68 15.50 13.80
CA LEU A 170 5.33 14.22 13.56
C LEU A 170 6.77 14.28 14.08
N ILE A 171 7.07 13.49 15.12
CA ILE A 171 8.40 13.42 15.71
C ILE A 171 9.10 12.14 15.24
N ASN A 172 10.25 12.30 14.57
CA ASN A 172 11.08 11.17 14.18
C ASN A 172 11.89 10.66 15.37
N THR A 173 11.56 9.48 15.88
CA THR A 173 12.24 8.83 17.00
C THR A 173 13.58 8.18 16.62
N LYS A 174 13.94 8.16 15.34
CA LYS A 174 15.10 7.45 14.74
C LYS A 174 15.12 5.93 15.00
N LYS A 175 14.07 5.36 15.56
CA LYS A 175 13.93 3.91 15.75
C LYS A 175 13.35 3.28 14.48
N ARG A 176 14.00 2.21 14.01
CA ARG A 176 13.48 1.40 12.92
C ARG A 176 12.53 0.36 13.47
N ARG A 177 11.34 0.22 12.88
CA ARG A 177 10.37 -0.82 13.22
C ARG A 177 10.40 -1.93 12.17
N ASP A 178 10.20 -3.14 12.66
CA ASP A 178 10.05 -4.34 11.85
C ASP A 178 8.75 -5.00 12.30
N ALA A 179 7.71 -4.89 11.46
CA ALA A 179 6.38 -5.42 11.77
C ALA A 179 6.35 -6.95 11.97
N SER A 180 7.37 -7.66 11.49
CA SER A 180 7.47 -9.12 11.68
C SER A 180 7.92 -9.51 13.08
N LYS A 181 8.38 -8.55 13.90
CA LYS A 181 8.90 -8.77 15.26
C LYS A 181 7.98 -8.26 16.36
N GLU A 182 6.83 -7.70 16.01
CA GLU A 182 5.75 -7.27 16.89
C GLU A 182 4.57 -8.27 16.85
#